data_3efe0451ba7198aa86ef9c45efb87763
#
_entry.id   3efe0451ba7198aa86ef9c45efb87763
#
_cell.length_a   1.000
_cell.length_b   1.000
_cell.length_c   1.000
_cell.angle_alpha   90.00
_cell.angle_beta   90.00
_cell.angle_gamma   90.00
#
_symmetry.space_group_name_H-M   'P 1'
#
loop_
_entity.id
_entity.type
_entity.pdbx_description
1 polymer ?
#
loop_
_entity_poly.entity_id
_entity_poly.type
_entity_poly.pdbx_seq_one_letter_code
_entity_poly.pdbx_strand_id
1 'polypeptide(L)'
;MMIGWMHKMREATVILLQFVAVYSLLSMVCATTPELPAGETIGQWVWFGKAVLVSTGCITASCLLQLLGKTSWTDILCFRNFFVHVAWSLVLLGAIEAVWGLRQLYGFSVSGHSRYALTGSFFNPGPYGGYLAMILPVCLHLYLRACEWKSTDVLHKIEKVTAGLAGILILCVLPATMSRSAWIAAAISCAWVAYMHRDRRKWSVLWRRYKKRYLTWGVVGLFVLILGGAGIFFLKPDSAMGRLFMWKITCKAIVEHPWGCREGFVYAYGEAQEKYFGSGDYAVWEERVAGSPEYAFNEYLELALTAGVMLGVMFFSTIGAGLWLGTKWGRYEICGALISLLVFSFSSYPMHFPVFMVTGICPVSYTHLTLPTSDLV
;
A
#
# COMPACT_ATOMS: atom_id res chain seq x y z
N MET A 1 31.52 -1.22 33.00
CA MET A 1 30.14 -1.74 32.87
C MET A 1 29.11 -0.62 32.71
N MET A 2 29.09 0.39 33.57
CA MET A 2 28.14 1.53 33.55
C MET A 2 28.16 2.36 32.25
N ILE A 3 29.34 2.69 31.70
CA ILE A 3 29.50 3.46 30.45
C ILE A 3 28.90 2.70 29.24
N GLY A 4 29.11 1.39 29.16
CA GLY A 4 28.53 0.59 28.06
C GLY A 4 27.01 0.47 28.15
N TRP A 5 26.44 0.48 29.36
CA TRP A 5 25.00 0.49 29.59
C TRP A 5 24.40 1.84 29.19
N MET A 6 25.00 2.96 29.55
CA MET A 6 24.59 4.31 29.16
C MET A 6 24.62 4.50 27.65
N HIS A 7 25.63 3.96 26.93
CA HIS A 7 25.69 4.00 25.49
C HIS A 7 24.54 3.23 24.84
N LYS A 8 24.24 2.01 25.28
CA LYS A 8 23.10 1.21 24.80
C LYS A 8 21.76 1.89 25.04
N MET A 9 21.56 2.48 26.22
CA MET A 9 20.34 3.22 26.53
C MET A 9 20.15 4.43 25.63
N ARG A 10 21.23 5.18 25.37
CA ARG A 10 21.18 6.33 24.45
C ARG A 10 20.80 5.90 23.02
N GLU A 11 21.44 4.84 22.50
CA GLU A 11 21.11 4.31 21.18
C GLU A 11 19.65 3.85 21.08
N ALA A 12 19.16 3.12 22.07
CA ALA A 12 17.77 2.71 22.13
C ALA A 12 16.80 3.91 22.15
N THR A 13 17.14 4.97 22.90
CA THR A 13 16.34 6.20 22.96
C THR A 13 16.32 6.92 21.62
N VAL A 14 17.46 7.02 20.92
CA VAL A 14 17.55 7.61 19.57
C VAL A 14 16.68 6.85 18.58
N ILE A 15 16.77 5.51 18.58
CA ILE A 15 15.95 4.67 17.70
C ILE A 15 14.44 4.87 17.98
N LEU A 16 14.06 4.92 19.26
CA LEU A 16 12.67 5.15 19.65
C LEU A 16 12.16 6.52 19.21
N LEU A 17 12.94 7.58 19.38
CA LEU A 17 12.58 8.92 18.94
C LEU A 17 12.41 9.00 17.41
N GLN A 18 13.32 8.37 16.66
CA GLN A 18 13.20 8.30 15.20
C GLN A 18 11.96 7.54 14.77
N PHE A 19 11.64 6.43 15.46
CA PHE A 19 10.42 5.68 15.20
C PHE A 19 9.16 6.52 15.47
N VAL A 20 9.08 7.20 16.60
CA VAL A 20 7.95 8.07 16.97
C VAL A 20 7.78 9.20 15.95
N ALA A 21 8.89 9.78 15.46
CA ALA A 21 8.83 10.81 14.43
C ALA A 21 8.20 10.28 13.12
N VAL A 22 8.68 9.15 12.62
CA VAL A 22 8.16 8.51 11.39
C VAL A 22 6.69 8.10 11.57
N TYR A 23 6.37 7.46 12.71
CA TYR A 23 5.01 7.05 13.02
C TYR A 23 4.04 8.23 13.06
N SER A 24 4.43 9.35 13.70
CA SER A 24 3.59 10.55 13.79
C SER A 24 3.28 11.13 12.41
N LEU A 25 4.27 11.20 11.51
CA LEU A 25 4.06 11.65 10.13
C LEU A 25 3.15 10.72 9.34
N LEU A 26 3.36 9.42 9.43
CA LEU A 26 2.52 8.45 8.72
C LEU A 26 1.09 8.43 9.28
N SER A 27 0.90 8.54 10.60
CA SER A 27 -0.43 8.60 11.22
C SER A 27 -1.21 9.84 10.78
N MET A 28 -0.52 10.97 10.59
CA MET A 28 -1.11 12.18 10.04
C MET A 28 -1.67 11.95 8.63
N VAL A 29 -0.89 11.28 7.79
CA VAL A 29 -1.31 11.00 6.41
C VAL A 29 -2.49 10.03 6.36
N CYS A 30 -2.54 9.05 7.27
CA CYS A 30 -3.69 8.15 7.41
C CYS A 30 -4.98 8.88 7.84
N ALA A 31 -4.86 9.96 8.61
CA ALA A 31 -6.01 10.75 9.06
C ALA A 31 -6.57 11.69 7.97
N THR A 32 -5.84 11.90 6.86
CA THR A 32 -6.31 12.74 5.76
C THR A 32 -7.12 11.93 4.77
N THR A 33 -8.44 12.07 4.79
CA THR A 33 -9.35 11.52 3.77
C THR A 33 -9.97 12.65 2.95
N PRO A 34 -10.01 12.55 1.61
CA PRO A 34 -10.53 13.62 0.75
C PRO A 34 -12.05 13.82 0.86
N GLU A 35 -12.77 12.90 1.47
CA GLU A 35 -14.24 12.83 1.46
C GLU A 35 -14.88 13.32 2.76
N LEU A 36 -14.17 14.08 3.61
CA LEU A 36 -14.70 14.53 4.90
C LEU A 36 -15.52 15.81 4.80
N PRO A 37 -16.63 15.91 5.54
CA PRO A 37 -17.41 17.15 5.65
C PRO A 37 -16.57 18.34 6.15
N ALA A 38 -16.89 19.53 5.71
CA ALA A 38 -16.10 20.76 6.00
C ALA A 38 -15.83 21.01 7.52
N GLY A 39 -16.69 20.51 8.42
CA GLY A 39 -16.49 20.63 9.87
C GLY A 39 -15.39 19.72 10.44
N GLU A 40 -15.08 18.60 9.76
CA GLU A 40 -14.04 17.67 10.20
C GLU A 40 -12.65 18.05 9.68
N THR A 41 -12.56 18.93 8.68
CA THR A 41 -11.28 19.43 8.14
C THR A 41 -10.49 20.21 9.18
N ILE A 42 -11.13 20.94 10.09
CA ILE A 42 -10.45 21.65 11.19
C ILE A 42 -9.77 20.67 12.13
N GLY A 43 -10.46 19.56 12.47
CA GLY A 43 -9.88 18.50 13.29
C GLY A 43 -8.65 17.86 12.65
N GLN A 44 -8.66 17.67 11.34
CA GLN A 44 -7.50 17.16 10.57
C GLN A 44 -6.32 18.13 10.61
N TRP A 45 -6.54 19.43 10.43
CA TRP A 45 -5.48 20.44 10.53
C TRP A 45 -4.85 20.50 11.92
N VAL A 46 -5.66 20.37 12.98
CA VAL A 46 -5.15 20.29 14.36
C VAL A 46 -4.31 19.03 14.56
N TRP A 47 -4.77 17.88 14.05
CA TRP A 47 -4.01 16.64 14.10
C TRP A 47 -2.71 16.73 13.33
N PHE A 48 -2.75 17.32 12.12
CA PHE A 48 -1.57 17.60 11.30
C PHE A 48 -0.55 18.44 12.06
N GLY A 49 -0.96 19.56 12.66
CA GLY A 49 -0.07 20.40 13.47
C GLY A 49 0.56 19.66 14.64
N LYS A 50 -0.22 18.85 15.37
CA LYS A 50 0.29 18.00 16.46
C LYS A 50 1.31 16.98 15.97
N ALA A 51 1.03 16.28 14.88
CA ALA A 51 1.93 15.28 14.33
C ALA A 51 3.26 15.88 13.84
N VAL A 52 3.22 17.05 13.21
CA VAL A 52 4.42 17.81 12.80
C VAL A 52 5.24 18.24 14.01
N LEU A 53 4.60 18.78 15.05
CA LEU A 53 5.28 19.19 16.28
C LEU A 53 5.97 18.00 16.98
N VAL A 54 5.26 16.89 17.14
CA VAL A 54 5.81 15.67 17.74
C VAL A 54 6.98 15.16 16.91
N SER A 55 6.83 15.06 15.60
CA SER A 55 7.89 14.59 14.70
C SER A 55 9.12 15.49 14.77
N THR A 56 8.94 16.80 14.66
CA THR A 56 10.05 17.78 14.74
C THR A 56 10.75 17.72 16.09
N GLY A 57 10.00 17.66 17.19
CA GLY A 57 10.54 17.52 18.54
C GLY A 57 11.35 16.24 18.71
N CYS A 58 10.83 15.11 18.24
CA CYS A 58 11.53 13.82 18.29
C CYS A 58 12.81 13.79 17.44
N ILE A 59 12.79 14.37 16.24
CA ILE A 59 13.97 14.49 15.38
C ILE A 59 15.03 15.37 16.07
N THR A 60 14.63 16.52 16.58
CA THR A 60 15.55 17.45 17.26
C THR A 60 16.19 16.78 18.49
N ALA A 61 15.38 16.12 19.32
CA ALA A 61 15.89 15.40 20.50
C ALA A 61 16.82 14.25 20.10
N SER A 62 16.50 13.51 19.04
CA SER A 62 17.36 12.46 18.48
C SER A 62 18.72 13.01 18.03
N CYS A 63 18.73 14.13 17.31
CA CYS A 63 19.95 14.80 16.86
C CYS A 63 20.80 15.28 18.05
N LEU A 64 20.18 15.90 19.06
CA LEU A 64 20.89 16.35 20.28
C LEU A 64 21.53 15.21 21.03
N LEU A 65 20.85 14.08 21.22
CA LEU A 65 21.38 12.89 21.87
C LEU A 65 22.56 12.29 21.10
N GLN A 66 22.54 12.36 19.79
CA GLN A 66 23.65 11.89 18.92
C GLN A 66 24.86 12.83 19.03
N LEU A 67 24.64 14.15 19.03
CA LEU A 67 25.69 15.17 19.24
C LEU A 67 26.40 15.00 20.59
N LEU A 68 25.65 14.78 21.66
CA LEU A 68 26.20 14.49 22.99
C LEU A 68 27.07 13.23 23.02
N GLY A 69 26.86 12.32 22.06
CA GLY A 69 27.63 11.09 21.92
C GLY A 69 28.92 11.20 21.12
N LYS A 70 29.29 12.38 20.63
CA LYS A 70 30.47 12.60 19.77
C LYS A 70 30.42 11.78 18.46
N THR A 71 29.22 11.53 17.93
CA THR A 71 29.03 10.90 16.62
C THR A 71 29.33 11.89 15.49
N SER A 72 29.77 11.40 14.33
CA SER A 72 30.02 12.23 13.16
C SER A 72 28.73 12.92 12.67
N TRP A 73 28.85 14.13 12.13
CA TRP A 73 27.70 14.84 11.52
C TRP A 73 27.02 14.03 10.41
N THR A 74 27.78 13.25 9.66
CA THR A 74 27.26 12.35 8.62
C THR A 74 26.36 11.27 9.20
N ASP A 75 26.68 10.75 10.38
CA ASP A 75 25.90 9.72 11.08
C ASP A 75 24.65 10.31 11.73
N ILE A 76 24.68 11.59 12.14
CA ILE A 76 23.56 12.29 12.73
C ILE A 76 22.46 12.58 11.71
N LEU A 77 22.86 12.99 10.50
CA LEU A 77 21.93 13.29 9.40
C LEU A 77 21.40 12.03 8.71
N CYS A 78 22.08 10.89 8.88
CA CYS A 78 21.61 9.63 8.34
C CYS A 78 20.55 9.01 9.27
N PHE A 79 19.30 8.93 8.80
CA PHE A 79 18.23 8.17 9.47
C PHE A 79 18.57 6.68 9.42
N ARG A 80 19.39 6.24 10.39
CA ARG A 80 19.82 4.86 10.50
C ARG A 80 18.58 3.97 10.62
N ASN A 81 18.41 3.06 9.66
CA ASN A 81 17.26 2.16 9.60
C ASN A 81 15.89 2.81 9.29
N PHE A 82 15.87 3.94 8.55
CA PHE A 82 14.62 4.61 8.16
C PHE A 82 13.55 3.63 7.65
N PHE A 83 13.89 2.71 6.74
CA PHE A 83 12.95 1.73 6.22
C PHE A 83 12.40 0.78 7.27
N VAL A 84 13.20 0.45 8.29
CA VAL A 84 12.73 -0.38 9.41
C VAL A 84 11.68 0.40 10.22
N HIS A 85 11.90 1.69 10.46
CA HIS A 85 10.92 2.54 11.13
C HIS A 85 9.63 2.68 10.32
N VAL A 86 9.75 2.90 9.00
CA VAL A 86 8.58 2.95 8.09
C VAL A 86 7.82 1.63 8.13
N ALA A 87 8.51 0.50 7.97
CA ALA A 87 7.87 -0.81 7.97
C ALA A 87 7.12 -1.10 9.28
N TRP A 88 7.73 -0.83 10.44
CA TRP A 88 7.09 -1.02 11.74
C TRP A 88 5.96 -0.02 12.00
N SER A 89 6.08 1.21 11.52
CA SER A 89 4.99 2.19 11.59
C SER A 89 3.79 1.74 10.77
N LEU A 90 4.01 1.20 9.56
CA LEU A 90 2.94 0.63 8.74
C LEU A 90 2.29 -0.58 9.40
N VAL A 91 3.07 -1.49 10.00
CA VAL A 91 2.53 -2.64 10.74
C VAL A 91 1.65 -2.18 11.91
N LEU A 92 2.10 -1.19 12.68
CA LEU A 92 1.33 -0.66 13.82
C LEU A 92 0.05 0.03 13.35
N LEU A 93 0.13 0.88 12.32
CA LEU A 93 -1.04 1.54 11.73
C LEU A 93 -2.02 0.52 11.16
N GLY A 94 -1.54 -0.50 10.44
CA GLY A 94 -2.38 -1.58 9.92
C GLY A 94 -3.04 -2.41 11.01
N ALA A 95 -2.35 -2.66 12.12
CA ALA A 95 -2.93 -3.35 13.28
C ALA A 95 -4.02 -2.50 13.95
N ILE A 96 -3.79 -1.19 14.11
CA ILE A 96 -4.78 -0.25 14.65
C ILE A 96 -6.02 -0.21 13.75
N GLU A 97 -5.83 -0.08 12.44
CA GLU A 97 -6.92 -0.10 11.47
C GLU A 97 -7.69 -1.41 11.47
N ALA A 98 -6.98 -2.55 11.57
CA ALA A 98 -7.64 -3.85 11.65
C ALA A 98 -8.46 -4.00 12.94
N VAL A 99 -7.93 -3.56 14.09
CA VAL A 99 -8.69 -3.54 15.35
C VAL A 99 -9.90 -2.61 15.25
N TRP A 100 -9.73 -1.44 14.64
CA TRP A 100 -10.86 -0.53 14.41
C TRP A 100 -11.94 -1.18 13.54
N GLY A 101 -11.55 -1.81 12.43
CA GLY A 101 -12.47 -2.55 11.58
C GLY A 101 -13.20 -3.68 12.30
N LEU A 102 -12.51 -4.45 13.17
CA LEU A 102 -13.15 -5.45 14.01
C LEU A 102 -14.20 -4.82 14.95
N ARG A 103 -13.86 -3.69 15.58
CA ARG A 103 -14.83 -2.97 16.42
C ARG A 103 -16.05 -2.51 15.65
N GLN A 104 -15.90 -2.08 14.40
CA GLN A 104 -17.03 -1.75 13.52
C GLN A 104 -17.87 -2.98 13.18
N LEU A 105 -17.23 -4.10 12.83
CA LEU A 105 -17.92 -5.36 12.50
C LEU A 105 -18.77 -5.91 13.66
N TYR A 106 -18.28 -5.76 14.90
CA TYR A 106 -19.00 -6.21 16.10
C TYR A 106 -19.90 -5.13 16.71
N GLY A 107 -20.07 -3.98 16.06
CA GLY A 107 -20.94 -2.91 16.52
C GLY A 107 -20.42 -2.08 17.71
N PHE A 108 -19.12 -2.21 18.06
CA PHE A 108 -18.48 -1.41 19.12
C PHE A 108 -18.04 -0.02 18.68
N SER A 109 -18.05 0.25 17.37
CA SER A 109 -17.81 1.59 16.83
C SER A 109 -18.61 1.81 15.55
N VAL A 110 -18.93 3.08 15.27
CA VAL A 110 -19.71 3.46 14.08
C VAL A 110 -18.81 3.49 12.87
N SER A 111 -19.33 3.09 11.71
CA SER A 111 -18.69 3.24 10.41
C SER A 111 -18.80 4.68 9.92
N GLY A 112 -17.80 5.15 9.15
CA GLY A 112 -17.82 6.47 8.50
C GLY A 112 -18.83 6.59 7.35
N HIS A 113 -19.53 5.50 6.98
CA HIS A 113 -20.45 5.49 5.84
C HIS A 113 -21.79 4.83 6.21
N SER A 114 -22.92 5.46 5.78
CA SER A 114 -24.27 4.99 6.12
C SER A 114 -24.65 3.62 5.55
N ARG A 115 -24.06 3.22 4.42
CA ARG A 115 -24.37 1.95 3.72
C ARG A 115 -23.41 0.81 4.03
N TYR A 116 -22.25 1.09 4.64
CA TYR A 116 -21.22 0.08 4.90
C TYR A 116 -20.92 -0.01 6.38
N ALA A 117 -21.00 -1.20 6.92
CA ALA A 117 -20.71 -1.45 8.34
C ALA A 117 -19.20 -1.36 8.65
N LEU A 118 -18.34 -1.53 7.64
CA LEU A 118 -16.91 -1.63 7.78
C LEU A 118 -16.19 -0.66 6.83
N THR A 119 -15.50 0.31 7.40
CA THR A 119 -14.70 1.29 6.63
C THR A 119 -13.34 1.61 7.28
N GLY A 120 -13.08 1.13 8.50
CA GLY A 120 -11.94 1.58 9.29
C GLY A 120 -12.01 3.09 9.52
N SER A 121 -10.88 3.77 9.40
CA SER A 121 -10.79 5.25 9.39
C SER A 121 -11.12 5.86 8.02
N PHE A 122 -11.28 5.05 6.99
CA PHE A 122 -11.66 5.48 5.65
C PHE A 122 -13.18 5.63 5.52
N PHE A 123 -13.61 6.40 4.52
CA PHE A 123 -15.05 6.55 4.24
C PHE A 123 -15.62 5.35 3.45
N ASN A 124 -14.78 4.59 2.73
CA ASN A 124 -15.19 3.52 1.83
C ASN A 124 -14.43 2.21 2.12
N PRO A 125 -15.10 1.04 2.16
CA PRO A 125 -14.44 -0.25 2.38
C PRO A 125 -13.43 -0.64 1.29
N GLY A 126 -13.55 -0.08 0.07
CA GLY A 126 -12.62 -0.33 -1.03
C GLY A 126 -11.20 0.14 -0.70
N PRO A 127 -10.96 1.45 -0.53
CA PRO A 127 -9.68 2.00 -0.08
C PRO A 127 -9.20 1.42 1.25
N TYR A 128 -10.07 1.24 2.23
CA TYR A 128 -9.72 0.58 3.48
C TYR A 128 -9.12 -0.82 3.27
N GLY A 129 -9.80 -1.66 2.48
CA GLY A 129 -9.28 -2.98 2.12
C GLY A 129 -7.96 -2.91 1.35
N GLY A 130 -7.83 -1.95 0.43
CA GLY A 130 -6.59 -1.69 -0.32
C GLY A 130 -5.42 -1.33 0.58
N TYR A 131 -5.65 -0.49 1.59
CA TYR A 131 -4.64 -0.12 2.59
C TYR A 131 -4.18 -1.33 3.40
N LEU A 132 -5.10 -2.13 3.92
CA LEU A 132 -4.77 -3.37 4.63
C LEU A 132 -4.03 -4.37 3.74
N ALA A 133 -4.44 -4.50 2.47
CA ALA A 133 -3.78 -5.35 1.48
C ALA A 133 -2.33 -4.90 1.18
N MET A 134 -2.04 -3.61 1.25
CA MET A 134 -0.69 -3.06 1.07
C MET A 134 0.21 -3.33 2.28
N ILE A 135 -0.33 -3.35 3.50
CA ILE A 135 0.44 -3.60 4.72
C ILE A 135 0.69 -5.10 4.95
N LEU A 136 -0.22 -5.97 4.53
CA LEU A 136 -0.11 -7.41 4.78
C LEU A 136 1.21 -8.04 4.31
N PRO A 137 1.74 -7.75 3.10
CA PRO A 137 3.04 -8.25 2.67
C PRO A 137 4.21 -7.71 3.51
N VAL A 138 4.09 -6.51 4.11
CA VAL A 138 5.08 -5.97 5.04
C VAL A 138 5.10 -6.81 6.32
N CYS A 139 3.91 -7.10 6.89
CA CYS A 139 3.79 -8.00 8.05
C CYS A 139 4.41 -9.38 7.76
N LEU A 140 4.09 -9.95 6.59
CA LEU A 140 4.61 -11.24 6.17
C LEU A 140 6.14 -11.23 6.04
N HIS A 141 6.71 -10.18 5.41
CA HIS A 141 8.16 -10.04 5.27
C HIS A 141 8.86 -10.01 6.64
N LEU A 142 8.39 -9.14 7.55
CA LEU A 142 8.99 -9.01 8.88
C LEU A 142 8.87 -10.30 9.69
N TYR A 143 7.74 -10.99 9.59
CA TYR A 143 7.53 -12.29 10.23
C TYR A 143 8.51 -13.35 9.68
N LEU A 144 8.64 -13.48 8.35
CA LEU A 144 9.53 -14.46 7.71
C LEU A 144 11.00 -14.16 8.03
N ARG A 145 11.40 -12.90 7.97
CA ARG A 145 12.75 -12.46 8.36
C ARG A 145 13.08 -12.84 9.81
N ALA A 146 12.15 -12.60 10.73
CA ALA A 146 12.32 -12.97 12.13
C ALA A 146 12.36 -14.51 12.34
N CYS A 147 11.73 -15.29 11.45
CA CYS A 147 11.82 -16.76 11.47
C CYS A 147 13.17 -17.30 10.98
N GLU A 148 13.84 -16.59 10.06
CA GLU A 148 15.15 -16.99 9.52
C GLU A 148 16.27 -16.79 10.55
N TRP A 149 16.11 -15.88 11.50
CA TRP A 149 17.08 -15.60 12.54
C TRP A 149 16.99 -16.65 13.65
N LYS A 150 18.06 -17.42 13.82
CA LYS A 150 18.19 -18.44 14.87
C LYS A 150 18.49 -17.84 16.27
N SER A 151 18.33 -16.53 16.44
CA SER A 151 18.62 -15.85 17.69
C SER A 151 17.58 -16.17 18.76
N THR A 152 18.03 -16.46 19.96
CA THR A 152 17.19 -16.61 21.16
C THR A 152 16.82 -15.27 21.79
N ASP A 153 17.21 -14.15 21.16
CA ASP A 153 16.99 -12.80 21.65
C ASP A 153 15.50 -12.48 21.78
N VAL A 154 15.14 -11.89 22.91
CA VAL A 154 13.77 -11.51 23.25
C VAL A 154 13.19 -10.52 22.24
N LEU A 155 14.01 -9.59 21.73
CA LEU A 155 13.58 -8.60 20.74
C LEU A 155 13.09 -9.27 19.45
N HIS A 156 13.79 -10.29 18.95
CA HIS A 156 13.37 -11.01 17.74
C HIS A 156 12.09 -11.82 17.93
N LYS A 157 11.87 -12.33 19.16
CA LYS A 157 10.59 -12.98 19.48
C LYS A 157 9.45 -11.99 19.49
N ILE A 158 9.66 -10.78 20.03
CA ILE A 158 8.67 -9.71 20.04
C ILE A 158 8.36 -9.27 18.59
N GLU A 159 9.38 -9.04 17.76
CA GLU A 159 9.21 -8.70 16.34
C GLU A 159 8.36 -9.74 15.61
N LYS A 160 8.69 -11.01 15.76
CA LYS A 160 7.96 -12.13 15.16
C LYS A 160 6.49 -12.17 15.59
N VAL A 161 6.24 -12.07 16.90
CA VAL A 161 4.89 -12.13 17.45
C VAL A 161 4.08 -10.91 16.99
N THR A 162 4.64 -9.72 17.06
CA THR A 162 3.95 -8.48 16.67
C THR A 162 3.60 -8.47 15.18
N ALA A 163 4.54 -8.80 14.30
CA ALA A 163 4.28 -8.87 12.87
C ALA A 163 3.25 -9.97 12.52
N GLY A 164 3.35 -11.13 13.19
CA GLY A 164 2.40 -12.23 13.00
C GLY A 164 0.99 -11.86 13.46
N LEU A 165 0.84 -11.26 14.64
CA LEU A 165 -0.45 -10.83 15.16
C LEU A 165 -1.09 -9.75 14.28
N ALA A 166 -0.32 -8.75 13.85
CA ALA A 166 -0.81 -7.72 12.92
C ALA A 166 -1.31 -8.33 11.61
N GLY A 167 -0.54 -9.27 11.03
CA GLY A 167 -0.94 -9.98 9.83
C GLY A 167 -2.23 -10.79 10.00
N ILE A 168 -2.38 -11.49 11.13
CA ILE A 168 -3.60 -12.25 11.45
C ILE A 168 -4.80 -11.30 11.61
N LEU A 169 -4.66 -10.20 12.33
CA LEU A 169 -5.73 -9.20 12.49
C LEU A 169 -6.19 -8.66 11.14
N ILE A 170 -5.26 -8.33 10.25
CA ILE A 170 -5.56 -7.88 8.89
C ILE A 170 -6.31 -8.98 8.11
N LEU A 171 -5.83 -10.22 8.17
CA LEU A 171 -6.49 -11.35 7.49
C LEU A 171 -7.90 -11.62 8.00
N CYS A 172 -8.20 -11.36 9.28
CA CYS A 172 -9.54 -11.49 9.83
C CYS A 172 -10.52 -10.44 9.28
N VAL A 173 -10.02 -9.23 8.98
CA VAL A 173 -10.86 -8.11 8.54
C VAL A 173 -10.96 -8.04 7.02
N LEU A 174 -9.89 -8.35 6.30
CA LEU A 174 -9.80 -8.17 4.86
C LEU A 174 -10.94 -8.82 4.06
N PRO A 175 -11.41 -10.05 4.34
CA PRO A 175 -12.56 -10.63 3.66
C PRO A 175 -13.85 -9.82 3.84
N ALA A 176 -14.09 -9.27 5.03
CA ALA A 176 -15.28 -8.50 5.35
C ALA A 176 -15.37 -7.16 4.62
N THR A 177 -14.25 -6.64 4.09
CA THR A 177 -14.25 -5.42 3.25
C THR A 177 -14.98 -5.63 1.93
N MET A 178 -15.22 -6.87 1.51
CA MET A 178 -15.81 -7.23 0.21
C MET A 178 -15.12 -6.56 -1.00
N SER A 179 -13.86 -6.16 -0.83
CA SER A 179 -13.03 -5.53 -1.87
C SER A 179 -12.23 -6.58 -2.62
N ARG A 180 -12.76 -7.03 -3.77
CA ARG A 180 -12.14 -8.06 -4.62
C ARG A 180 -10.73 -7.67 -5.07
N SER A 181 -10.53 -6.41 -5.45
CA SER A 181 -9.22 -5.88 -5.84
C SER A 181 -8.21 -5.94 -4.70
N ALA A 182 -8.62 -5.65 -3.46
CA ALA A 182 -7.76 -5.74 -2.30
C ALA A 182 -7.34 -7.19 -2.00
N TRP A 183 -8.26 -8.17 -2.14
CA TRP A 183 -7.93 -9.58 -1.95
C TRP A 183 -6.89 -10.08 -2.95
N ILE A 184 -7.06 -9.72 -4.24
CA ILE A 184 -6.13 -10.09 -5.30
C ILE A 184 -4.77 -9.42 -5.06
N ALA A 185 -4.76 -8.14 -4.70
CA ALA A 185 -3.54 -7.40 -4.40
C ALA A 185 -2.76 -8.02 -3.22
N ALA A 186 -3.47 -8.36 -2.12
CA ALA A 186 -2.89 -9.03 -0.97
C ALA A 186 -2.31 -10.42 -1.34
N ALA A 187 -3.07 -11.23 -2.10
CA ALA A 187 -2.64 -12.56 -2.49
C ALA A 187 -1.38 -12.52 -3.38
N ILE A 188 -1.36 -11.66 -4.41
CA ILE A 188 -0.21 -11.54 -5.34
C ILE A 188 1.03 -11.01 -4.60
N SER A 189 0.89 -9.96 -3.80
CA SER A 189 2.01 -9.35 -3.08
C SER A 189 2.59 -10.28 -2.00
N CYS A 190 1.74 -10.97 -1.23
CA CYS A 190 2.17 -11.96 -0.26
C CYS A 190 2.84 -13.18 -0.91
N ALA A 191 2.29 -13.67 -2.03
CA ALA A 191 2.91 -14.75 -2.78
C ALA A 191 4.31 -14.35 -3.31
N TRP A 192 4.45 -13.12 -3.78
CA TRP A 192 5.74 -12.58 -4.22
C TRP A 192 6.74 -12.49 -3.07
N VAL A 193 6.35 -11.96 -1.90
CA VAL A 193 7.21 -11.89 -0.70
C VAL A 193 7.64 -13.30 -0.26
N ALA A 194 6.71 -14.25 -0.18
CA ALA A 194 7.01 -15.64 0.16
C ALA A 194 7.97 -16.28 -0.85
N TYR A 195 7.81 -15.96 -2.14
CA TYR A 195 8.73 -16.41 -3.20
C TYR A 195 10.14 -15.84 -3.02
N MET A 196 10.31 -14.59 -2.60
CA MET A 196 11.62 -13.97 -2.36
C MET A 196 12.34 -14.59 -1.15
N HIS A 197 11.60 -14.97 -0.10
CA HIS A 197 12.14 -15.63 1.10
C HIS A 197 12.43 -17.13 0.94
N ARG A 198 12.05 -17.72 -0.21
CA ARG A 198 12.30 -19.15 -0.40
C ARG A 198 13.79 -19.47 -0.47
N ASP A 199 14.20 -20.54 0.20
CA ASP A 199 15.53 -21.12 0.03
C ASP A 199 15.65 -21.76 -1.37
N ARG A 200 16.40 -21.08 -2.25
CA ARG A 200 16.58 -21.49 -3.66
C ARG A 200 17.14 -22.92 -3.79
N ARG A 201 18.02 -23.35 -2.85
CA ARG A 201 18.63 -24.69 -2.89
C ARG A 201 17.58 -25.74 -2.55
N LYS A 202 16.87 -25.59 -1.44
CA LYS A 202 15.80 -26.51 -1.03
C LYS A 202 14.70 -26.56 -2.09
N TRP A 203 14.30 -25.39 -2.62
CA TRP A 203 13.29 -25.32 -3.67
C TRP A 203 13.70 -26.04 -4.94
N SER A 204 14.95 -25.90 -5.42
CA SER A 204 15.42 -26.58 -6.63
C SER A 204 15.42 -28.10 -6.46
N VAL A 205 15.78 -28.61 -5.29
CA VAL A 205 15.73 -30.04 -4.97
C VAL A 205 14.29 -30.54 -4.93
N LEU A 206 13.41 -29.83 -4.22
CA LEU A 206 11.99 -30.16 -4.14
C LEU A 206 11.32 -30.12 -5.52
N TRP A 207 11.63 -29.09 -6.33
CA TRP A 207 11.12 -28.95 -7.69
C TRP A 207 11.53 -30.13 -8.56
N ARG A 208 12.80 -30.52 -8.56
CA ARG A 208 13.27 -31.70 -9.34
C ARG A 208 12.57 -32.98 -8.88
N ARG A 209 12.39 -33.15 -7.56
CA ARG A 209 11.79 -34.36 -6.97
C ARG A 209 10.28 -34.46 -7.21
N TYR A 210 9.56 -33.34 -7.18
CA TYR A 210 8.09 -33.28 -7.20
C TYR A 210 7.52 -32.49 -8.37
N LYS A 211 8.29 -32.25 -9.45
CA LYS A 211 7.90 -31.43 -10.60
C LYS A 211 6.50 -31.74 -11.13
N LYS A 212 6.17 -33.00 -11.35
CA LYS A 212 4.85 -33.45 -11.83
C LYS A 212 3.75 -33.01 -10.85
N ARG A 213 3.95 -33.27 -9.55
CA ARG A 213 2.98 -32.91 -8.51
C ARG A 213 2.78 -31.40 -8.42
N TYR A 214 3.86 -30.60 -8.48
CA TYR A 214 3.75 -29.13 -8.50
C TYR A 214 3.05 -28.61 -9.76
N LEU A 215 3.29 -29.24 -10.91
CA LEU A 215 2.60 -28.90 -12.15
C LEU A 215 1.09 -29.21 -12.04
N THR A 216 0.73 -30.38 -11.53
CA THR A 216 -0.67 -30.78 -11.30
C THR A 216 -1.35 -29.79 -10.33
N TRP A 217 -0.73 -29.49 -9.17
CA TRP A 217 -1.28 -28.53 -8.23
C TRP A 217 -1.32 -27.09 -8.78
N GLY A 218 -0.36 -26.73 -9.66
CA GLY A 218 -0.39 -25.46 -10.40
C GLY A 218 -1.59 -25.36 -11.33
N VAL A 219 -1.88 -26.42 -12.09
CA VAL A 219 -3.06 -26.49 -12.97
C VAL A 219 -4.36 -26.47 -12.16
N VAL A 220 -4.44 -27.26 -11.08
CA VAL A 220 -5.60 -27.24 -10.17
C VAL A 220 -5.77 -25.84 -9.55
N GLY A 221 -4.69 -25.22 -9.07
CA GLY A 221 -4.71 -23.86 -8.52
C GLY A 221 -5.16 -22.83 -9.55
N LEU A 222 -4.70 -22.92 -10.79
CA LEU A 222 -5.14 -22.06 -11.89
C LEU A 222 -6.64 -22.24 -12.18
N PHE A 223 -7.10 -23.50 -12.21
CA PHE A 223 -8.52 -23.81 -12.40
C PHE A 223 -9.39 -23.25 -11.26
N VAL A 224 -8.95 -23.40 -10.00
CA VAL A 224 -9.62 -22.81 -8.83
C VAL A 224 -9.61 -21.29 -8.90
N LEU A 225 -8.52 -20.66 -9.37
CA LEU A 225 -8.44 -19.22 -9.57
C LEU A 225 -9.41 -18.72 -10.66
N ILE A 226 -9.54 -19.47 -11.77
CA ILE A 226 -10.48 -19.15 -12.85
C ILE A 226 -11.93 -19.28 -12.34
N LEU A 227 -12.26 -20.39 -11.69
CA LEU A 227 -13.60 -20.60 -11.13
C LEU A 227 -13.91 -19.60 -10.01
N GLY A 228 -12.95 -19.34 -9.14
CA GLY A 228 -13.06 -18.32 -8.08
C GLY A 228 -13.24 -16.92 -8.68
N GLY A 229 -12.47 -16.57 -9.71
CA GLY A 229 -12.60 -15.31 -10.44
C GLY A 229 -13.97 -15.16 -11.10
N ALA A 230 -14.48 -16.22 -11.75
CA ALA A 230 -15.83 -16.25 -12.29
C ALA A 230 -16.88 -16.11 -11.18
N GLY A 231 -16.74 -16.86 -10.09
CA GLY A 231 -17.66 -16.74 -8.94
C GLY A 231 -17.67 -15.33 -8.34
N ILE A 232 -16.49 -14.72 -8.18
CA ILE A 232 -16.34 -13.33 -7.71
C ILE A 232 -16.97 -12.34 -8.69
N PHE A 233 -16.89 -12.59 -10.00
CA PHE A 233 -17.57 -11.77 -11.01
C PHE A 233 -19.08 -11.82 -10.85
N PHE A 234 -19.64 -13.02 -10.69
CA PHE A 234 -21.09 -13.22 -10.53
C PHE A 234 -21.66 -12.72 -9.19
N LEU A 235 -20.82 -12.53 -8.15
CA LEU A 235 -21.27 -11.95 -6.88
C LEU A 235 -21.75 -10.49 -6.99
N LYS A 236 -21.19 -9.69 -7.90
CA LYS A 236 -21.58 -8.29 -8.16
C LYS A 236 -21.38 -7.96 -9.65
N PRO A 237 -22.23 -8.47 -10.54
CA PRO A 237 -22.06 -8.31 -11.97
C PRO A 237 -22.16 -6.85 -12.41
N ASP A 238 -23.08 -6.07 -11.86
CA ASP A 238 -23.30 -4.66 -12.23
C ASP A 238 -22.05 -3.81 -11.92
N SER A 239 -21.38 -4.05 -10.80
CA SER A 239 -20.15 -3.34 -10.47
C SER A 239 -18.98 -3.70 -11.39
N ALA A 240 -18.92 -4.92 -11.92
CA ALA A 240 -17.90 -5.33 -12.89
C ALA A 240 -18.18 -4.77 -14.27
N MET A 241 -19.43 -4.87 -14.72
CA MET A 241 -19.88 -4.33 -16.02
C MET A 241 -19.74 -2.81 -16.05
N GLY A 242 -20.09 -2.11 -14.95
CA GLY A 242 -19.90 -0.67 -14.83
C GLY A 242 -18.43 -0.24 -14.98
N ARG A 243 -17.49 -0.99 -14.39
CA ARG A 243 -16.06 -0.70 -14.58
C ARG A 243 -15.59 -0.94 -16.03
N LEU A 244 -16.03 -2.02 -16.65
CA LEU A 244 -15.69 -2.28 -18.07
C LEU A 244 -16.20 -1.17 -18.97
N PHE A 245 -17.44 -0.70 -18.74
CA PHE A 245 -17.98 0.44 -19.47
C PHE A 245 -17.19 1.73 -19.22
N MET A 246 -16.89 2.05 -17.93
CA MET A 246 -16.04 3.20 -17.59
C MET A 246 -14.69 3.15 -18.29
N TRP A 247 -14.00 2.00 -18.28
CA TRP A 247 -12.71 1.85 -18.95
C TRP A 247 -12.84 2.01 -20.48
N LYS A 248 -13.91 1.49 -21.07
CA LYS A 248 -14.21 1.67 -22.52
C LYS A 248 -14.33 3.16 -22.88
N ILE A 249 -15.10 3.94 -22.11
CA ILE A 249 -15.27 5.38 -22.35
C ILE A 249 -13.99 6.14 -22.04
N THR A 250 -13.29 5.81 -20.94
CA THR A 250 -12.01 6.43 -20.61
C THR A 250 -10.96 6.22 -21.72
N CYS A 251 -10.88 5.01 -22.30
CA CYS A 251 -10.00 4.76 -23.45
C CYS A 251 -10.36 5.62 -24.68
N LYS A 252 -11.65 5.85 -24.93
CA LYS A 252 -12.08 6.77 -26.01
C LYS A 252 -11.65 8.21 -25.71
N ALA A 253 -11.85 8.67 -24.47
CA ALA A 253 -11.40 9.99 -24.02
C ALA A 253 -9.86 10.16 -24.14
N ILE A 254 -9.07 9.12 -23.83
CA ILE A 254 -7.59 9.15 -23.98
C ILE A 254 -7.19 9.33 -25.47
N VAL A 255 -7.89 8.69 -26.38
CA VAL A 255 -7.63 8.85 -27.83
C VAL A 255 -7.88 10.29 -28.28
N GLU A 256 -8.89 10.95 -27.73
CA GLU A 256 -9.18 12.36 -28.02
C GLU A 256 -8.20 13.31 -27.32
N HIS A 257 -7.73 12.95 -26.13
CA HIS A 257 -6.80 13.74 -25.28
C HIS A 257 -5.49 13.02 -24.94
N PRO A 258 -4.66 12.61 -25.93
CA PRO A 258 -3.45 11.80 -25.67
C PRO A 258 -2.38 12.52 -24.86
N TRP A 259 -2.41 13.85 -24.85
CA TRP A 259 -1.48 14.71 -24.09
C TRP A 259 -2.01 15.10 -22.70
N GLY A 260 -3.18 14.58 -22.34
CA GLY A 260 -3.86 14.88 -21.10
C GLY A 260 -4.96 15.94 -21.23
N CYS A 261 -5.97 15.83 -20.36
CA CYS A 261 -7.06 16.78 -20.26
C CYS A 261 -6.89 17.66 -19.01
N ARG A 262 -6.70 18.98 -19.18
CA ARG A 262 -6.53 19.93 -18.08
C ARG A 262 -7.79 20.12 -17.24
N GLU A 263 -8.95 19.87 -17.81
CA GLU A 263 -10.25 20.03 -17.17
C GLU A 263 -10.58 18.84 -16.23
N GLY A 264 -9.73 17.82 -16.25
CA GLY A 264 -9.80 16.66 -15.36
C GLY A 264 -10.63 15.50 -15.91
N PHE A 265 -10.61 14.41 -15.14
CA PHE A 265 -11.25 13.15 -15.53
C PHE A 265 -12.75 13.28 -15.79
N VAL A 266 -13.49 13.92 -14.86
CA VAL A 266 -14.97 14.01 -14.92
C VAL A 266 -15.45 14.68 -16.20
N TYR A 267 -14.79 15.77 -16.59
CA TYR A 267 -15.13 16.50 -17.81
C TYR A 267 -14.86 15.66 -19.07
N ALA A 268 -13.62 15.19 -19.23
CA ALA A 268 -13.22 14.42 -20.42
C ALA A 268 -14.02 13.12 -20.57
N TYR A 269 -14.31 12.45 -19.44
CA TYR A 269 -15.15 11.26 -19.43
C TYR A 269 -16.59 11.59 -19.85
N GLY A 270 -17.18 12.66 -19.30
CA GLY A 270 -18.55 13.09 -19.62
C GLY A 270 -18.72 13.42 -21.11
N GLU A 271 -17.78 14.21 -21.67
CA GLU A 271 -17.77 14.53 -23.11
C GLU A 271 -17.66 13.28 -24.00
N ALA A 272 -16.76 12.36 -23.67
CA ALA A 272 -16.60 11.12 -24.43
C ALA A 272 -17.82 10.20 -24.28
N GLN A 273 -18.48 10.17 -23.11
CA GLN A 273 -19.71 9.41 -22.88
C GLN A 273 -20.88 9.99 -23.68
N GLU A 274 -21.04 11.31 -23.71
CA GLU A 274 -22.07 12.00 -24.49
C GLU A 274 -21.92 11.71 -26.00
N LYS A 275 -20.71 11.85 -26.54
CA LYS A 275 -20.39 11.50 -27.93
C LYS A 275 -20.68 10.02 -28.23
N TYR A 276 -20.33 9.13 -27.27
CA TYR A 276 -20.57 7.70 -27.43
C TYR A 276 -22.06 7.38 -27.56
N PHE A 277 -22.89 7.88 -26.65
CA PHE A 277 -24.34 7.66 -26.74
C PHE A 277 -24.99 8.41 -27.89
N GLY A 278 -24.47 9.57 -28.28
CA GLY A 278 -24.93 10.32 -29.44
C GLY A 278 -24.70 9.58 -30.76
N SER A 279 -23.77 8.61 -30.83
CA SER A 279 -23.56 7.78 -32.03
C SER A 279 -24.68 6.76 -32.29
N GLY A 280 -25.48 6.42 -31.27
CA GLY A 280 -26.53 5.41 -31.34
C GLY A 280 -26.06 3.95 -31.43
N ASP A 281 -24.75 3.71 -31.48
CA ASP A 281 -24.15 2.37 -31.59
C ASP A 281 -23.67 1.89 -30.20
N TYR A 282 -24.63 1.51 -29.33
CA TYR A 282 -24.35 1.02 -27.99
C TYR A 282 -25.30 -0.11 -27.58
N ALA A 283 -24.84 -0.97 -26.66
CA ALA A 283 -25.67 -2.05 -26.17
C ALA A 283 -26.55 -1.58 -24.98
N VAL A 284 -27.76 -2.16 -24.84
CA VAL A 284 -28.73 -1.81 -23.79
C VAL A 284 -28.14 -1.94 -22.38
N TRP A 285 -27.22 -2.90 -22.15
CA TRP A 285 -26.56 -3.06 -20.85
C TRP A 285 -25.61 -1.89 -20.51
N GLU A 286 -25.02 -1.23 -21.51
CA GLU A 286 -24.11 -0.09 -21.33
C GLU A 286 -24.87 1.13 -20.81
N GLU A 287 -26.06 1.39 -21.35
CA GLU A 287 -26.94 2.46 -20.87
C GLU A 287 -27.36 2.23 -19.42
N ARG A 288 -27.64 0.98 -19.05
CA ARG A 288 -28.03 0.62 -17.68
C ARG A 288 -26.93 0.87 -16.64
N VAL A 289 -25.67 0.66 -17.01
CA VAL A 289 -24.52 0.83 -16.11
C VAL A 289 -23.82 2.18 -16.27
N ALA A 290 -24.26 3.00 -17.21
CA ALA A 290 -23.75 4.35 -17.42
C ALA A 290 -24.03 5.22 -16.18
N GLY A 291 -23.08 6.09 -15.85
CA GLY A 291 -23.18 7.02 -14.74
C GLY A 291 -22.16 8.14 -14.91
N SER A 292 -22.09 9.00 -13.90
CA SER A 292 -21.11 10.10 -13.85
C SER A 292 -20.07 9.79 -12.75
N PRO A 293 -19.08 8.93 -13.04
CA PRO A 293 -18.07 8.54 -12.06
C PRO A 293 -17.10 9.69 -11.80
N GLU A 294 -16.69 9.85 -10.54
CA GLU A 294 -15.65 10.81 -10.14
C GLU A 294 -14.25 10.30 -10.47
N TYR A 295 -14.06 8.98 -10.61
CA TYR A 295 -12.79 8.30 -10.84
C TYR A 295 -12.95 7.22 -11.90
N ALA A 296 -11.85 6.93 -12.62
CA ALA A 296 -11.83 5.85 -13.63
C ALA A 296 -11.88 4.43 -13.00
N PHE A 297 -11.68 4.29 -11.69
CA PHE A 297 -11.43 3.01 -11.01
C PHE A 297 -10.31 2.19 -11.68
N ASN A 298 -9.36 2.90 -12.28
CA ASN A 298 -8.13 2.39 -12.87
C ASN A 298 -7.14 3.55 -12.97
N GLU A 299 -6.16 3.58 -12.09
CA GLU A 299 -5.19 4.67 -12.01
C GLU A 299 -4.33 4.83 -13.27
N TYR A 300 -4.11 3.72 -13.98
CA TYR A 300 -3.33 3.77 -15.23
C TYR A 300 -4.07 4.55 -16.31
N LEU A 301 -5.37 4.31 -16.45
CA LEU A 301 -6.21 5.01 -17.41
C LEU A 301 -6.47 6.45 -16.96
N GLU A 302 -6.72 6.67 -15.70
CA GLU A 302 -7.00 7.99 -15.14
C GLU A 302 -5.79 8.93 -15.30
N LEU A 303 -4.60 8.45 -14.96
CA LEU A 303 -3.36 9.22 -15.13
C LEU A 303 -3.06 9.45 -16.62
N ALA A 304 -3.32 8.46 -17.50
CA ALA A 304 -3.15 8.63 -18.93
C ALA A 304 -4.10 9.68 -19.50
N LEU A 305 -5.35 9.78 -19.00
CA LEU A 305 -6.32 10.77 -19.42
C LEU A 305 -6.02 12.16 -18.87
N THR A 306 -5.66 12.27 -17.60
CA THR A 306 -5.48 13.57 -16.92
C THR A 306 -4.12 14.20 -17.19
N ALA A 307 -3.04 13.42 -17.06
CA ALA A 307 -1.67 13.91 -17.25
C ALA A 307 -1.08 13.62 -18.65
N GLY A 308 -1.75 12.77 -19.42
CA GLY A 308 -1.30 12.31 -20.73
C GLY A 308 -0.57 10.96 -20.67
N VAL A 309 -0.64 10.22 -21.77
CA VAL A 309 -0.09 8.86 -21.89
C VAL A 309 1.41 8.83 -21.58
N MET A 310 2.17 9.80 -22.10
CA MET A 310 3.62 9.85 -21.91
C MET A 310 4.01 10.02 -20.44
N LEU A 311 3.38 10.94 -19.73
CA LEU A 311 3.66 11.16 -18.30
C LEU A 311 3.19 9.97 -17.46
N GLY A 312 2.07 9.34 -17.80
CA GLY A 312 1.61 8.10 -17.17
C GLY A 312 2.64 6.97 -17.31
N VAL A 313 3.16 6.75 -18.52
CA VAL A 313 4.22 5.74 -18.75
C VAL A 313 5.49 6.06 -17.98
N MET A 314 5.93 7.31 -17.95
CA MET A 314 7.12 7.74 -17.19
C MET A 314 6.92 7.50 -15.68
N PHE A 315 5.77 7.84 -15.12
CA PHE A 315 5.45 7.65 -13.70
C PHE A 315 5.50 6.16 -13.31
N PHE A 316 4.80 5.30 -14.03
CA PHE A 316 4.81 3.86 -13.72
C PHE A 316 6.16 3.19 -14.02
N SER A 317 6.91 3.69 -15.00
CA SER A 317 8.28 3.23 -15.25
C SER A 317 9.21 3.56 -14.08
N THR A 318 9.05 4.74 -13.45
CA THR A 318 9.80 5.13 -12.26
C THR A 318 9.48 4.21 -11.07
N ILE A 319 8.20 3.89 -10.86
CA ILE A 319 7.78 2.92 -9.83
C ILE A 319 8.38 1.53 -10.13
N GLY A 320 8.33 1.10 -11.39
CA GLY A 320 8.92 -0.17 -11.84
C GLY A 320 10.44 -0.23 -11.61
N ALA A 321 11.16 0.86 -11.89
CA ALA A 321 12.59 0.97 -11.60
C ALA A 321 12.86 0.90 -10.08
N GLY A 322 12.05 1.58 -9.26
CA GLY A 322 12.13 1.49 -7.81
C GLY A 322 11.89 0.07 -7.28
N LEU A 323 10.92 -0.63 -7.85
CA LEU A 323 10.64 -2.03 -7.53
C LEU A 323 11.82 -2.95 -7.89
N TRP A 324 12.42 -2.75 -9.07
CA TRP A 324 13.58 -3.50 -9.50
C TRP A 324 14.79 -3.26 -8.58
N LEU A 325 15.10 -2.01 -8.26
CA LEU A 325 16.16 -1.64 -7.33
C LEU A 325 15.91 -2.18 -5.92
N GLY A 326 14.71 -2.00 -5.39
CA GLY A 326 14.33 -2.51 -4.08
C GLY A 326 14.47 -4.03 -3.98
N THR A 327 14.10 -4.76 -5.04
CA THR A 327 14.30 -6.21 -5.13
C THR A 327 15.78 -6.59 -5.14
N LYS A 328 16.61 -5.87 -5.89
CA LYS A 328 18.06 -6.07 -5.96
C LYS A 328 18.73 -5.83 -4.59
N TRP A 329 18.22 -4.89 -3.82
CA TRP A 329 18.75 -4.55 -2.48
C TRP A 329 18.10 -5.33 -1.33
N GLY A 330 17.20 -6.27 -1.63
CA GLY A 330 16.55 -7.11 -0.62
C GLY A 330 15.50 -6.38 0.22
N ARG A 331 14.97 -5.25 -0.25
CA ARG A 331 13.92 -4.45 0.42
C ARG A 331 12.54 -5.00 0.11
N TYR A 332 12.33 -6.25 0.47
CA TYR A 332 11.12 -6.99 0.09
C TYR A 332 9.86 -6.46 0.78
N GLU A 333 9.98 -5.81 1.95
CA GLU A 333 8.88 -5.14 2.65
C GLU A 333 8.25 -4.04 1.80
N ILE A 334 9.09 -3.17 1.23
CA ILE A 334 8.64 -2.05 0.39
C ILE A 334 8.14 -2.56 -0.96
N CYS A 335 8.88 -3.48 -1.57
CA CYS A 335 8.50 -4.08 -2.84
C CYS A 335 7.14 -4.78 -2.75
N GLY A 336 6.87 -5.50 -1.65
CA GLY A 336 5.58 -6.14 -1.42
C GLY A 336 4.44 -5.13 -1.32
N ALA A 337 4.64 -4.03 -0.58
CA ALA A 337 3.66 -2.95 -0.49
C ALA A 337 3.40 -2.29 -1.86
N LEU A 338 4.46 -2.02 -2.64
CA LEU A 338 4.35 -1.44 -3.99
C LEU A 338 3.63 -2.37 -4.96
N ILE A 339 3.93 -3.68 -4.94
CA ILE A 339 3.22 -4.66 -5.77
C ILE A 339 1.74 -4.66 -5.42
N SER A 340 1.40 -4.67 -4.12
CA SER A 340 0.01 -4.59 -3.68
C SER A 340 -0.67 -3.33 -4.20
N LEU A 341 -0.01 -2.16 -4.08
CA LEU A 341 -0.51 -0.88 -4.58
C LEU A 341 -0.74 -0.93 -6.09
N LEU A 342 0.22 -1.38 -6.89
CA LEU A 342 0.09 -1.49 -8.34
C LEU A 342 -1.07 -2.39 -8.76
N VAL A 343 -1.19 -3.57 -8.13
CA VAL A 343 -2.30 -4.50 -8.43
C VAL A 343 -3.64 -3.88 -8.03
N PHE A 344 -3.72 -3.21 -6.88
CA PHE A 344 -4.94 -2.55 -6.41
C PHE A 344 -5.34 -1.37 -7.31
N SER A 345 -4.38 -0.60 -7.80
CA SER A 345 -4.55 0.52 -8.74
C SER A 345 -5.18 0.12 -10.07
N PHE A 346 -5.08 -1.16 -10.45
CA PHE A 346 -5.69 -1.65 -11.70
C PHE A 346 -7.22 -1.61 -11.70
N SER A 347 -7.85 -1.71 -10.53
CA SER A 347 -9.32 -1.71 -10.44
C SER A 347 -9.85 -0.90 -9.25
N SER A 348 -9.11 0.13 -8.84
CA SER A 348 -9.45 1.05 -7.76
C SER A 348 -8.78 2.41 -7.99
N TYR A 349 -8.91 3.32 -7.02
CA TYR A 349 -8.42 4.71 -7.09
C TYR A 349 -7.58 5.11 -5.86
N PRO A 350 -6.49 4.36 -5.53
CA PRO A 350 -5.69 4.63 -4.33
C PRO A 350 -4.92 5.94 -4.38
N MET A 351 -4.56 6.45 -5.57
CA MET A 351 -3.76 7.67 -5.70
C MET A 351 -4.49 8.94 -5.24
N HIS A 352 -5.81 8.89 -5.09
CA HIS A 352 -6.61 9.96 -4.52
C HIS A 352 -6.50 10.05 -2.99
N PHE A 353 -5.91 9.04 -2.33
CA PHE A 353 -5.69 9.05 -0.90
C PHE A 353 -4.22 9.30 -0.57
N PRO A 354 -3.89 10.37 0.18
CA PRO A 354 -2.51 10.71 0.52
C PRO A 354 -1.74 9.57 1.18
N VAL A 355 -2.41 8.73 1.96
CA VAL A 355 -1.79 7.57 2.64
C VAL A 355 -1.15 6.58 1.66
N PHE A 356 -1.77 6.30 0.52
CA PHE A 356 -1.19 5.41 -0.49
C PHE A 356 -0.02 6.07 -1.22
N MET A 357 -0.13 7.37 -1.49
CA MET A 357 0.92 8.15 -2.13
C MET A 357 2.19 8.19 -1.28
N VAL A 358 2.04 8.54 0.00
CA VAL A 358 3.19 8.64 0.92
C VAL A 358 3.78 7.27 1.21
N THR A 359 2.96 6.26 1.51
CA THR A 359 3.46 4.91 1.83
C THR A 359 4.01 4.15 0.63
N GLY A 360 3.52 4.44 -0.58
CA GLY A 360 4.00 3.81 -1.81
C GLY A 360 5.17 4.54 -2.46
N ILE A 361 5.13 5.87 -2.56
CA ILE A 361 6.07 6.65 -3.38
C ILE A 361 7.28 7.15 -2.58
N CYS A 362 7.12 7.58 -1.33
CA CYS A 362 8.25 8.05 -0.52
C CYS A 362 9.39 7.02 -0.39
N PRO A 363 9.13 5.72 -0.15
CA PRO A 363 10.19 4.72 -0.14
C PRO A 363 10.89 4.55 -1.49
N VAL A 364 10.19 4.72 -2.61
CA VAL A 364 10.78 4.65 -3.96
C VAL A 364 11.75 5.80 -4.18
N SER A 365 11.35 7.02 -3.83
CA SER A 365 12.20 8.21 -3.98
C SER A 365 13.49 8.10 -3.16
N TYR A 366 13.40 7.56 -1.95
CA TYR A 366 14.59 7.37 -1.09
C TYR A 366 15.54 6.27 -1.61
N THR A 367 15.03 5.21 -2.25
CA THR A 367 15.90 4.19 -2.87
C THR A 367 16.72 4.75 -4.02
N HIS A 368 16.23 5.79 -4.70
CA HIS A 368 17.01 6.48 -5.74
C HIS A 368 18.06 7.44 -5.18
N LEU A 369 17.84 8.01 -3.98
CA LEU A 369 18.75 8.99 -3.36
C LEU A 369 19.92 8.36 -2.60
N THR A 370 19.79 7.10 -2.17
CA THR A 370 20.84 6.38 -1.43
C THR A 370 21.58 5.37 -2.31
N LEU A 371 21.98 5.78 -3.50
CA LEU A 371 22.98 5.03 -4.25
C LEU A 371 24.26 4.94 -3.39
N PRO A 372 24.77 3.74 -3.08
CA PRO A 372 26.06 3.63 -2.45
C PRO A 372 27.10 4.22 -3.41
N THR A 373 27.74 5.31 -2.97
CA THR A 373 28.88 5.94 -3.67
C THR A 373 30.11 5.02 -3.75
N SER A 374 29.98 3.76 -3.32
CA SER A 374 31.06 2.76 -3.33
C SER A 374 31.31 2.11 -4.70
N ASP A 375 30.45 2.34 -5.71
CA ASP A 375 30.66 1.78 -7.05
C ASP A 375 31.28 2.77 -8.04
N LEU A 376 31.83 3.89 -7.53
CA LEU A 376 32.56 4.92 -8.33
C LEU A 376 34.05 5.06 -7.95
N VAL A 377 34.66 4.01 -7.39
CA VAL A 377 36.14 3.95 -7.22
C VAL A 377 36.69 2.70 -7.87
#